data_9865151efa393545525b856098a62a55
#
_entry.id   9865151efa393545525b856098a62a55
#
_cell.length_a   1.000
_cell.length_b   1.000
_cell.length_c   1.000
_cell.angle_alpha   90.00
_cell.angle_beta   90.00
_cell.angle_gamma   90.00
#
_symmetry.space_group_name_H-M   'P 1'
#
loop_
_entity.id
_entity.type
_entity.pdbx_description
1 polymer ?
#
loop_
_entity_poly.entity_id
_entity_poly.type
_entity_poly.pdbx_seq_one_letter_code
_entity_poly.pdbx_strand_id
1 'polypeptide(L)'
;MITHKMVISNLNPRNNKVLFFSDLHLGVHQNSQTWHNICLELAEWINKVMKEHKLDTIFFAGDVFHDRHEIGVNTLHTAKRFFDILKDYQVHLVPGNHDAFLSSTVEVNSVEILERDNINVYTNPTTIQVGEKLVTFCPWKTVVKDLDKVDMLVGHFEIANFRMNATKICDHGDSSTDLLEKADAVVTGHFHYKEHRIYDNNKYVMYLGSPYEMDFGDRDQQKGVTIIDFDDFSNIKFIENNITPKHFRLKISELLQKKYQDLPSLIRGNIVSVY
;
A
#
# COMPACT_ATOMS: atom_id res chain seq x y z
N MET A 1 3.72 -8.65 -29.62
CA MET A 1 2.38 -8.14 -29.33
C MET A 1 1.90 -8.87 -28.08
N ILE A 2 1.99 -8.25 -26.91
CA ILE A 2 1.40 -8.77 -25.69
C ILE A 2 -0.06 -8.37 -25.74
N THR A 3 -0.92 -9.32 -26.09
CA THR A 3 -2.37 -9.12 -26.05
C THR A 3 -2.78 -9.00 -24.59
N HIS A 4 -3.19 -7.81 -24.14
CA HIS A 4 -3.82 -7.62 -22.85
C HIS A 4 -5.00 -8.60 -22.74
N LYS A 5 -4.90 -9.53 -21.82
CA LYS A 5 -5.96 -10.49 -21.55
C LYS A 5 -7.02 -9.75 -20.74
N MET A 6 -8.07 -9.29 -21.40
CA MET A 6 -9.27 -8.82 -20.71
C MET A 6 -9.89 -10.05 -20.03
N VAL A 7 -9.53 -10.31 -18.81
CA VAL A 7 -10.21 -11.30 -17.97
C VAL A 7 -11.37 -10.57 -17.35
N ILE A 8 -12.58 -10.74 -17.90
CA ILE A 8 -13.81 -10.22 -17.31
C ILE A 8 -14.18 -11.13 -16.14
N SER A 9 -13.50 -10.95 -15.00
CA SER A 9 -14.04 -11.38 -13.73
C SER A 9 -14.85 -10.23 -13.17
N ASN A 10 -16.13 -10.46 -12.90
CA ASN A 10 -16.99 -9.46 -12.27
C ASN A 10 -16.79 -9.56 -10.75
N LEU A 11 -16.22 -8.55 -10.17
CA LEU A 11 -16.12 -8.38 -8.73
C LEU A 11 -17.24 -7.43 -8.28
N ASN A 12 -18.02 -7.84 -7.29
CA ASN A 12 -19.07 -7.02 -6.70
C ASN A 12 -18.79 -6.82 -5.21
N PRO A 13 -17.96 -5.83 -4.84
CA PRO A 13 -17.64 -5.56 -3.44
C PRO A 13 -18.88 -5.19 -2.65
N ARG A 14 -18.94 -5.65 -1.40
CA ARG A 14 -20.04 -5.30 -0.50
C ARG A 14 -20.14 -3.78 -0.33
N ASN A 15 -21.34 -3.23 -0.50
CA ASN A 15 -21.61 -1.79 -0.45
C ASN A 15 -20.83 -0.98 -1.50
N ASN A 16 -20.34 -1.60 -2.58
CA ASN A 16 -19.50 -1.00 -3.62
C ASN A 16 -18.25 -0.27 -3.06
N LYS A 17 -17.71 -0.75 -1.92
CA LYS A 17 -16.55 -0.16 -1.25
C LYS A 17 -15.41 -1.15 -1.15
N VAL A 18 -14.20 -0.64 -1.37
CA VAL A 18 -12.97 -1.42 -1.34
C VAL A 18 -11.98 -0.76 -0.39
N LEU A 19 -11.27 -1.55 0.39
CA LEU A 19 -10.15 -1.09 1.22
C LEU A 19 -8.85 -1.19 0.43
N PHE A 20 -8.05 -0.13 0.48
CA PHE A 20 -6.75 -0.02 -0.19
C PHE A 20 -5.63 0.16 0.83
N PHE A 21 -4.53 -0.53 0.62
CA PHE A 21 -3.24 -0.28 1.27
C PHE A 21 -2.09 -0.84 0.43
N SER A 22 -0.83 -0.53 0.80
CA SER A 22 0.38 -0.95 0.09
C SER A 22 1.58 -0.95 1.03
N ASP A 23 2.75 -1.32 0.54
CA ASP A 23 4.04 -1.08 1.19
C ASP A 23 4.10 -1.67 2.62
N LEU A 24 3.84 -2.98 2.72
CA LEU A 24 3.88 -3.71 3.99
C LEU A 24 5.32 -4.01 4.43
N HIS A 25 6.22 -4.25 3.47
CA HIS A 25 7.64 -4.52 3.69
C HIS A 25 7.95 -5.54 4.79
N LEU A 26 7.28 -6.69 4.72
CA LEU A 26 7.60 -7.82 5.62
C LEU A 26 9.08 -8.20 5.51
N GLY A 27 9.76 -8.27 6.65
CA GLY A 27 11.19 -8.55 6.72
C GLY A 27 12.06 -7.31 6.91
N VAL A 28 11.48 -6.11 6.98
CA VAL A 28 12.23 -4.89 7.32
C VAL A 28 13.04 -5.05 8.61
N HIS A 29 14.13 -4.29 8.75
CA HIS A 29 15.06 -4.39 9.88
C HIS A 29 15.63 -5.80 10.10
N GLN A 30 16.15 -6.41 9.01
CA GLN A 30 16.84 -7.70 9.05
C GLN A 30 15.97 -8.84 9.60
N ASN A 31 14.73 -8.91 9.13
CA ASN A 31 13.75 -9.92 9.56
C ASN A 31 13.46 -9.87 11.08
N SER A 32 13.46 -8.69 11.68
CA SER A 32 13.24 -8.50 13.11
C SER A 32 11.88 -9.05 13.57
N GLN A 33 11.90 -9.86 14.62
CA GLN A 33 10.67 -10.42 15.20
C GLN A 33 9.73 -9.33 15.74
N THR A 34 10.27 -8.22 16.25
CA THR A 34 9.47 -7.08 16.70
C THR A 34 8.65 -6.51 15.54
N TRP A 35 9.28 -6.33 14.36
CA TRP A 35 8.59 -5.81 13.18
C TRP A 35 7.59 -6.81 12.60
N HIS A 36 7.88 -8.10 12.65
CA HIS A 36 6.91 -9.14 12.30
C HIS A 36 5.66 -9.07 13.21
N ASN A 37 5.84 -8.86 14.51
CA ASN A 37 4.72 -8.73 15.43
C ASN A 37 3.89 -7.46 15.13
N ILE A 38 4.54 -6.33 14.84
CA ILE A 38 3.86 -5.08 14.41
C ILE A 38 3.01 -5.33 13.15
N CYS A 39 3.54 -6.06 12.17
CA CYS A 39 2.78 -6.40 10.98
C CYS A 39 1.56 -7.29 11.29
N LEU A 40 1.67 -8.22 12.25
CA LEU A 40 0.53 -9.05 12.66
C LEU A 40 -0.52 -8.24 13.43
N GLU A 41 -0.11 -7.32 14.28
CA GLU A 41 -1.02 -6.37 14.95
C GLU A 41 -1.74 -5.48 13.92
N LEU A 42 -1.01 -5.04 12.87
CA LEU A 42 -1.59 -4.32 11.73
C LEU A 42 -2.65 -5.17 11.02
N ALA A 43 -2.40 -6.48 10.77
CA ALA A 43 -3.38 -7.36 10.15
C ALA A 43 -4.67 -7.48 10.96
N GLU A 44 -4.55 -7.63 12.29
CA GLU A 44 -5.70 -7.67 13.19
C GLU A 44 -6.48 -6.34 13.17
N TRP A 45 -5.77 -5.22 13.13
CA TRP A 45 -6.40 -3.92 13.01
C TRP A 45 -7.12 -3.75 11.65
N ILE A 46 -6.50 -4.15 10.53
CA ILE A 46 -7.16 -4.15 9.21
C ILE A 46 -8.42 -5.02 9.25
N ASN A 47 -8.35 -6.22 9.83
CA ASN A 47 -9.51 -7.11 10.00
C ASN A 47 -10.64 -6.42 10.80
N LYS A 48 -10.29 -5.68 11.84
CA LYS A 48 -11.27 -4.88 12.60
C LYS A 48 -11.90 -3.79 11.73
N VAL A 49 -11.10 -3.03 10.97
CA VAL A 49 -11.59 -2.00 10.03
C VAL A 49 -12.52 -2.61 8.99
N MET A 50 -12.15 -3.76 8.39
CA MET A 50 -12.99 -4.47 7.43
C MET A 50 -14.37 -4.82 8.01
N LYS A 51 -14.40 -5.34 9.25
CA LYS A 51 -15.65 -5.69 9.96
C LYS A 51 -16.48 -4.46 10.30
N GLU A 52 -15.87 -3.41 10.85
CA GLU A 52 -16.54 -2.15 11.24
C GLU A 52 -17.20 -1.47 10.04
N HIS A 53 -16.52 -1.48 8.88
CA HIS A 53 -17.01 -0.89 7.65
C HIS A 53 -17.81 -1.86 6.76
N LYS A 54 -17.96 -3.13 7.19
CA LYS A 54 -18.69 -4.19 6.48
C LYS A 54 -18.15 -4.39 5.06
N LEU A 55 -16.83 -4.41 4.92
CA LEU A 55 -16.11 -4.64 3.66
C LEU A 55 -15.78 -6.12 3.48
N ASP A 56 -15.60 -6.54 2.23
CA ASP A 56 -15.20 -7.91 1.87
C ASP A 56 -14.07 -7.95 0.83
N THR A 57 -13.61 -6.80 0.37
CA THR A 57 -12.63 -6.69 -0.72
C THR A 57 -11.50 -5.75 -0.33
N ILE A 58 -10.27 -6.18 -0.65
CA ILE A 58 -9.01 -5.46 -0.41
C ILE A 58 -8.25 -5.36 -1.74
N PHE A 59 -7.77 -4.15 -2.08
CA PHE A 59 -6.80 -3.93 -3.14
C PHE A 59 -5.44 -3.56 -2.53
N PHE A 60 -4.44 -4.38 -2.82
CA PHE A 60 -3.10 -4.24 -2.30
C PHE A 60 -2.14 -3.78 -3.42
N ALA A 61 -1.60 -2.59 -3.28
CA ALA A 61 -0.85 -1.92 -4.34
C ALA A 61 0.68 -2.14 -4.26
N GLY A 62 1.13 -3.36 -3.91
CA GLY A 62 2.52 -3.80 -4.02
C GLY A 62 3.39 -3.60 -2.78
N ASP A 63 4.59 -4.19 -2.84
CA ASP A 63 5.59 -4.23 -1.77
C ASP A 63 5.12 -4.95 -0.50
N VAL A 64 4.82 -6.25 -0.67
CA VAL A 64 4.54 -7.15 0.46
C VAL A 64 5.80 -7.44 1.24
N PHE A 65 6.89 -7.78 0.54
CA PHE A 65 8.19 -8.13 1.13
C PHE A 65 9.17 -6.96 1.06
N HIS A 66 10.15 -6.95 1.96
CA HIS A 66 11.17 -5.90 2.00
C HIS A 66 12.38 -6.22 1.16
N ASP A 67 12.87 -7.45 1.18
CA ASP A 67 14.04 -7.89 0.45
C ASP A 67 13.65 -8.71 -0.78
N ARG A 68 14.14 -8.29 -1.95
CA ARG A 68 13.86 -8.95 -3.23
C ARG A 68 14.69 -10.20 -3.49
N HIS A 69 15.82 -10.36 -2.80
CA HIS A 69 16.78 -11.42 -3.07
C HIS A 69 16.69 -12.57 -2.07
N GLU A 70 16.34 -12.26 -0.82
CA GLU A 70 16.30 -13.26 0.24
C GLU A 70 15.12 -13.03 1.19
N ILE A 71 14.23 -14.00 1.30
CA ILE A 71 13.11 -13.95 2.22
C ILE A 71 13.31 -15.01 3.30
N GLY A 72 13.51 -14.57 4.53
CA GLY A 72 13.71 -15.48 5.65
C GLY A 72 12.48 -16.35 5.93
N VAL A 73 12.69 -17.56 6.43
CA VAL A 73 11.60 -18.51 6.77
C VAL A 73 10.59 -17.89 7.74
N ASN A 74 11.06 -17.11 8.72
CA ASN A 74 10.18 -16.41 9.67
C ASN A 74 9.33 -15.32 8.98
N THR A 75 9.89 -14.62 7.99
CA THR A 75 9.16 -13.66 7.18
C THR A 75 8.05 -14.31 6.35
N LEU A 76 8.36 -15.45 5.69
CA LEU A 76 7.36 -16.23 4.96
C LEU A 76 6.24 -16.74 5.90
N HIS A 77 6.60 -17.21 7.08
CA HIS A 77 5.63 -17.63 8.09
C HIS A 77 4.75 -16.47 8.55
N THR A 78 5.34 -15.29 8.74
CA THR A 78 4.60 -14.07 9.11
C THR A 78 3.68 -13.62 7.98
N ALA A 79 4.12 -13.67 6.73
CA ALA A 79 3.28 -13.38 5.56
C ALA A 79 2.06 -14.29 5.51
N LYS A 80 2.29 -15.60 5.66
CA LYS A 80 1.19 -16.57 5.75
C LYS A 80 0.19 -16.20 6.85
N ARG A 81 0.65 -15.92 8.06
CA ARG A 81 -0.22 -15.53 9.18
C ARG A 81 -0.97 -14.21 8.93
N PHE A 82 -0.30 -13.21 8.35
CA PHE A 82 -0.91 -11.94 7.98
C PHE A 82 -2.12 -12.15 7.08
N PHE A 83 -1.94 -12.90 6.00
CA PHE A 83 -3.02 -13.18 5.07
C PHE A 83 -4.04 -14.20 5.59
N ASP A 84 -3.67 -15.08 6.53
CA ASP A 84 -4.63 -15.98 7.20
C ASP A 84 -5.60 -15.19 8.12
N ILE A 85 -5.16 -14.09 8.73
CA ILE A 85 -6.03 -13.16 9.47
C ILE A 85 -7.06 -12.53 8.53
N LEU A 86 -6.68 -12.27 7.28
CA LEU A 86 -7.51 -11.64 6.25
C LEU A 86 -8.24 -12.66 5.33
N LYS A 87 -8.27 -13.95 5.68
CA LYS A 87 -8.77 -15.04 4.82
C LYS A 87 -10.24 -14.92 4.41
N ASP A 88 -11.03 -14.20 5.17
CA ASP A 88 -12.48 -14.01 4.91
C ASP A 88 -12.76 -12.91 3.87
N TYR A 89 -11.71 -12.26 3.33
CA TYR A 89 -11.80 -11.18 2.35
C TYR A 89 -11.15 -11.56 1.04
N GLN A 90 -11.69 -11.02 -0.07
CA GLN A 90 -11.04 -11.12 -1.38
C GLN A 90 -9.91 -10.11 -1.45
N VAL A 91 -8.70 -10.57 -1.71
CA VAL A 91 -7.50 -9.73 -1.86
C VAL A 91 -7.07 -9.74 -3.31
N HIS A 92 -6.92 -8.56 -3.88
CA HIS A 92 -6.39 -8.34 -5.22
C HIS A 92 -5.07 -7.60 -5.10
N LEU A 93 -3.97 -8.19 -5.54
CA LEU A 93 -2.61 -7.78 -5.26
C LEU A 93 -1.79 -7.64 -6.54
N VAL A 94 -0.98 -6.58 -6.62
CA VAL A 94 0.07 -6.45 -7.64
C VAL A 94 1.44 -6.56 -6.98
N PRO A 95 2.46 -7.15 -7.62
CA PRO A 95 3.83 -7.06 -7.13
C PRO A 95 4.38 -5.65 -7.27
N GLY A 96 5.08 -5.19 -6.22
CA GLY A 96 5.86 -3.96 -6.22
C GLY A 96 7.32 -4.20 -6.61
N ASN A 97 8.15 -3.16 -6.48
CA ASN A 97 9.56 -3.26 -6.85
C ASN A 97 10.39 -4.08 -5.85
N HIS A 98 9.97 -4.18 -4.60
CA HIS A 98 10.60 -5.03 -3.59
C HIS A 98 10.17 -6.49 -3.68
N ASP A 99 9.03 -6.77 -4.33
CA ASP A 99 8.58 -8.13 -4.58
C ASP A 99 9.23 -8.75 -5.82
N ALA A 100 9.76 -7.93 -6.74
CA ALA A 100 10.37 -8.36 -8.00
C ALA A 100 11.84 -8.70 -7.84
N PHE A 101 12.28 -9.88 -8.30
CA PHE A 101 13.68 -10.29 -8.25
C PHE A 101 14.59 -9.33 -9.04
N LEU A 102 14.18 -8.93 -10.24
CA LEU A 102 14.88 -7.94 -11.06
C LEU A 102 14.16 -6.60 -11.01
N SER A 103 14.92 -5.50 -10.94
CA SER A 103 14.34 -4.15 -10.92
C SER A 103 13.58 -3.76 -12.21
N SER A 104 13.79 -4.51 -13.30
CA SER A 104 13.24 -4.21 -14.64
C SER A 104 11.99 -5.02 -15.01
N THR A 105 11.64 -6.05 -14.26
CA THR A 105 10.52 -6.96 -14.56
C THR A 105 9.99 -7.62 -13.30
N VAL A 106 8.71 -7.97 -13.32
CA VAL A 106 8.03 -8.74 -12.26
C VAL A 106 7.83 -10.22 -12.64
N GLU A 107 8.43 -10.70 -13.74
CA GLU A 107 8.28 -12.08 -14.22
C GLU A 107 8.64 -13.12 -13.15
N VAL A 108 9.67 -12.82 -12.34
CA VAL A 108 10.01 -13.59 -11.15
C VAL A 108 9.78 -12.69 -9.94
N ASN A 109 8.81 -13.04 -9.13
CA ASN A 109 8.40 -12.25 -7.96
C ASN A 109 8.04 -13.16 -6.76
N SER A 110 8.11 -12.57 -5.58
CA SER A 110 7.89 -13.29 -4.34
C SER A 110 6.41 -13.46 -3.96
N VAL A 111 5.52 -12.67 -4.54
CA VAL A 111 4.11 -12.61 -4.09
C VAL A 111 3.23 -13.67 -4.74
N GLU A 112 3.65 -14.30 -5.84
CA GLU A 112 2.93 -15.43 -6.46
C GLU A 112 2.75 -16.61 -5.48
N ILE A 113 3.64 -16.77 -4.50
CA ILE A 113 3.50 -17.81 -3.46
C ILE A 113 2.31 -17.59 -2.53
N LEU A 114 1.72 -16.39 -2.54
CA LEU A 114 0.56 -16.02 -1.74
C LEU A 114 -0.76 -16.32 -2.46
N GLU A 115 -0.73 -16.62 -3.76
CA GLU A 115 -1.91 -16.88 -4.56
C GLU A 115 -2.71 -18.07 -4.01
N ARG A 116 -4.00 -17.87 -3.81
CA ARG A 116 -4.94 -18.88 -3.31
C ARG A 116 -6.39 -18.42 -3.55
N ASP A 117 -7.39 -19.21 -3.21
CA ASP A 117 -8.81 -18.97 -3.52
C ASP A 117 -9.31 -17.55 -3.21
N ASN A 118 -8.79 -16.91 -2.17
CA ASN A 118 -9.17 -15.56 -1.78
C ASN A 118 -8.08 -14.50 -2.08
N ILE A 119 -6.97 -14.85 -2.71
CA ILE A 119 -5.88 -13.93 -3.07
C ILE A 119 -5.58 -14.08 -4.56
N ASN A 120 -5.84 -13.03 -5.31
CA ASN A 120 -5.52 -12.93 -6.74
C ASN A 120 -4.27 -12.07 -6.93
N VAL A 121 -3.23 -12.62 -7.55
CA VAL A 121 -1.98 -11.91 -7.84
C VAL A 121 -1.92 -11.56 -9.33
N TYR A 122 -1.77 -10.27 -9.63
CA TYR A 122 -1.71 -9.78 -11.00
C TYR A 122 -0.27 -9.42 -11.38
N THR A 123 0.42 -10.34 -12.05
CA THR A 123 1.82 -10.16 -12.49
C THR A 123 1.93 -9.49 -13.86
N ASN A 124 0.79 -9.27 -14.53
CA ASN A 124 0.68 -8.53 -15.78
C ASN A 124 -0.46 -7.52 -15.67
N PRO A 125 -0.44 -6.41 -16.41
CA PRO A 125 -1.56 -5.50 -16.47
C PRO A 125 -2.86 -6.24 -16.76
N THR A 126 -3.80 -6.21 -15.82
CA THR A 126 -5.03 -7.00 -15.89
C THR A 126 -6.23 -6.12 -15.56
N THR A 127 -7.19 -6.06 -16.46
CA THR A 127 -8.43 -5.30 -16.27
C THR A 127 -9.53 -6.23 -15.79
N ILE A 128 -10.19 -5.84 -14.71
CA ILE A 128 -11.39 -6.51 -14.20
C ILE A 128 -12.54 -5.50 -14.09
N GLN A 129 -13.75 -5.99 -14.08
CA GLN A 129 -14.93 -5.19 -13.77
C GLN A 129 -15.21 -5.25 -12.28
N VAL A 130 -15.37 -4.08 -11.64
CA VAL A 130 -15.70 -3.92 -10.22
C VAL A 130 -16.99 -3.12 -10.12
N GLY A 131 -18.11 -3.79 -9.83
CA GLY A 131 -19.42 -3.20 -10.02
C GLY A 131 -19.64 -2.75 -11.45
N GLU A 132 -19.89 -1.45 -11.68
CA GLU A 132 -20.01 -0.87 -13.01
C GLU A 132 -18.69 -0.28 -13.56
N LYS A 133 -17.59 -0.34 -12.82
CA LYS A 133 -16.31 0.29 -13.11
C LYS A 133 -15.30 -0.70 -13.68
N LEU A 134 -14.47 -0.24 -14.60
CA LEU A 134 -13.31 -0.96 -15.10
C LEU A 134 -12.07 -0.55 -14.30
N VAL A 135 -11.36 -1.53 -13.75
CA VAL A 135 -10.13 -1.34 -12.97
C VAL A 135 -9.00 -2.13 -13.59
N THR A 136 -7.88 -1.48 -13.87
CA THR A 136 -6.67 -2.17 -14.30
C THR A 136 -5.68 -2.25 -13.16
N PHE A 137 -5.28 -3.46 -12.80
CA PHE A 137 -4.19 -3.76 -11.90
C PHE A 137 -2.87 -3.70 -12.65
N CYS A 138 -1.96 -2.87 -12.17
CA CYS A 138 -0.71 -2.51 -12.84
C CYS A 138 0.48 -2.87 -11.94
N PRO A 139 1.13 -4.04 -12.15
CA PRO A 139 2.34 -4.39 -11.40
C PRO A 139 3.49 -3.42 -11.70
N TRP A 140 4.54 -3.49 -10.89
CA TRP A 140 5.78 -2.72 -11.11
C TRP A 140 6.28 -2.83 -12.55
N LYS A 141 6.72 -1.71 -13.14
CA LYS A 141 7.15 -1.57 -14.55
C LYS A 141 6.06 -1.79 -15.60
N THR A 142 4.80 -1.63 -15.25
CA THR A 142 3.71 -1.52 -16.24
C THR A 142 4.00 -0.35 -17.18
N VAL A 143 3.90 -0.60 -18.49
CA VAL A 143 4.11 0.42 -19.51
C VAL A 143 2.80 1.17 -19.76
N VAL A 144 2.68 2.38 -19.22
CA VAL A 144 1.43 3.17 -19.18
C VAL A 144 0.84 3.42 -20.58
N LYS A 145 1.68 3.69 -21.59
CA LYS A 145 1.21 3.96 -22.96
C LYS A 145 0.42 2.80 -23.59
N ASP A 146 0.72 1.57 -23.15
CA ASP A 146 0.14 0.34 -23.69
C ASP A 146 -1.19 -0.03 -23.01
N LEU A 147 -1.60 0.71 -21.95
CA LEU A 147 -2.86 0.48 -21.27
C LEU A 147 -4.06 1.01 -22.05
N ASP A 148 -5.17 0.30 -21.94
CA ASP A 148 -6.48 0.79 -22.38
C ASP A 148 -7.03 1.84 -21.40
N LYS A 149 -8.02 2.62 -21.84
CA LYS A 149 -8.75 3.54 -20.97
C LYS A 149 -9.71 2.78 -20.08
N VAL A 150 -9.65 3.11 -18.79
CA VAL A 150 -10.48 2.50 -17.73
C VAL A 150 -10.93 3.58 -16.73
N ASP A 151 -11.74 3.20 -15.75
CA ASP A 151 -12.17 4.13 -14.71
C ASP A 151 -11.06 4.35 -13.65
N MET A 152 -10.33 3.27 -13.29
CA MET A 152 -9.28 3.34 -12.27
C MET A 152 -8.05 2.50 -12.63
N LEU A 153 -6.85 3.03 -12.35
CA LEU A 153 -5.61 2.25 -12.30
C LEU A 153 -5.24 2.00 -10.83
N VAL A 154 -4.93 0.76 -10.49
CA VAL A 154 -4.39 0.35 -9.19
C VAL A 154 -3.03 -0.26 -9.44
N GLY A 155 -1.96 0.34 -8.92
CA GLY A 155 -0.63 -0.13 -9.27
C GLY A 155 0.47 0.22 -8.29
N HIS A 156 1.69 -0.04 -8.76
CA HIS A 156 2.91 0.29 -8.03
C HIS A 156 3.80 1.15 -8.94
N PHE A 157 3.47 2.43 -9.03
CA PHE A 157 4.08 3.37 -9.97
C PHE A 157 5.12 4.26 -9.31
N GLU A 158 6.14 4.61 -10.07
CA GLU A 158 7.09 5.68 -9.75
C GLU A 158 6.69 6.91 -10.58
N ILE A 159 6.12 7.93 -9.92
CA ILE A 159 5.54 9.09 -10.61
C ILE A 159 6.34 10.34 -10.30
N ALA A 160 6.77 11.04 -11.34
CA ALA A 160 7.52 12.28 -11.22
C ALA A 160 6.74 13.36 -10.44
N ASN A 161 7.48 14.18 -9.72
CA ASN A 161 7.01 15.30 -8.90
C ASN A 161 6.25 14.93 -7.63
N PHE A 162 5.98 13.66 -7.33
CA PHE A 162 5.42 13.24 -6.05
C PHE A 162 6.48 13.10 -4.96
N ARG A 163 6.06 13.19 -3.70
CA ARG A 163 6.94 13.06 -2.53
C ARG A 163 7.26 11.59 -2.28
N MET A 164 8.54 11.27 -2.32
CA MET A 164 9.03 9.95 -1.90
C MET A 164 8.97 9.81 -0.37
N ASN A 165 9.27 10.91 0.33
CA ASN A 165 9.22 11.05 1.79
C ASN A 165 9.04 12.53 2.17
N ALA A 166 9.16 12.88 3.45
CA ALA A 166 8.96 14.25 3.94
C ALA A 166 9.88 15.31 3.29
N THR A 167 11.05 14.91 2.75
CA THR A 167 12.08 15.84 2.27
C THR A 167 12.46 15.67 0.80
N LYS A 168 12.14 14.53 0.18
CA LYS A 168 12.56 14.21 -1.19
C LYS A 168 11.35 14.10 -2.12
N ILE A 169 11.44 14.80 -3.25
CA ILE A 169 10.49 14.71 -4.37
C ILE A 169 11.12 13.86 -5.47
N CYS A 170 10.35 12.99 -6.10
CA CYS A 170 10.77 12.19 -7.24
C CYS A 170 10.92 13.07 -8.48
N ASP A 171 12.07 13.03 -9.15
CA ASP A 171 12.36 13.81 -10.35
C ASP A 171 12.32 13.00 -11.66
N HIS A 172 11.90 11.76 -11.59
CA HIS A 172 11.82 10.81 -12.70
C HIS A 172 10.57 9.93 -12.60
N GLY A 173 10.40 8.97 -13.53
CA GLY A 173 9.27 8.05 -13.55
C GLY A 173 8.16 8.49 -14.50
N ASP A 174 6.98 7.93 -14.31
CA ASP A 174 5.82 8.19 -15.14
C ASP A 174 5.28 9.62 -14.94
N SER A 175 4.61 10.14 -15.98
CA SER A 175 3.88 11.40 -15.88
C SER A 175 2.47 11.17 -15.33
N SER A 176 2.06 11.99 -14.35
CA SER A 176 0.66 11.98 -13.90
C SER A 176 -0.33 12.27 -15.04
N THR A 177 0.07 13.09 -16.01
CA THR A 177 -0.76 13.38 -17.19
C THR A 177 -1.00 12.13 -18.02
N ASP A 178 0.06 11.36 -18.32
CA ASP A 178 -0.05 10.13 -19.13
C ASP A 178 -0.93 9.08 -18.43
N LEU A 179 -0.80 8.96 -17.11
CA LEU A 179 -1.65 8.09 -16.30
C LEU A 179 -3.12 8.53 -16.33
N LEU A 180 -3.38 9.84 -16.20
CA LEU A 180 -4.73 10.42 -16.20
C LEU A 180 -5.37 10.51 -17.61
N GLU A 181 -4.60 10.30 -18.66
CA GLU A 181 -5.15 10.01 -19.99
C GLU A 181 -5.76 8.61 -20.09
N LYS A 182 -5.31 7.68 -19.23
CA LYS A 182 -5.75 6.28 -19.18
C LYS A 182 -6.85 6.01 -18.17
N ALA A 183 -6.94 6.82 -17.10
CA ALA A 183 -7.98 6.64 -16.07
C ALA A 183 -8.42 7.97 -15.45
N ASP A 184 -9.55 7.95 -14.75
CA ASP A 184 -10.01 9.10 -13.95
C ASP A 184 -9.42 9.06 -12.54
N ALA A 185 -9.11 7.88 -12.02
CA ALA A 185 -8.48 7.67 -10.73
C ALA A 185 -7.23 6.79 -10.86
N VAL A 186 -6.14 7.19 -10.23
CA VAL A 186 -4.91 6.40 -10.10
C VAL A 186 -4.59 6.24 -8.63
N VAL A 187 -4.56 5.00 -8.15
CA VAL A 187 -4.25 4.65 -6.76
C VAL A 187 -3.00 3.77 -6.75
N THR A 188 -1.97 4.18 -6.03
CA THR A 188 -0.65 3.54 -6.13
C THR A 188 0.05 3.40 -4.78
N GLY A 189 0.88 2.35 -4.66
CA GLY A 189 1.95 2.21 -3.67
C GLY A 189 3.27 2.81 -4.14
N HIS A 190 4.38 2.36 -3.58
CA HIS A 190 5.79 2.70 -3.82
C HIS A 190 6.33 3.81 -2.92
N PHE A 191 5.68 4.97 -2.85
CA PHE A 191 6.13 6.03 -1.95
C PHE A 191 5.40 5.92 -0.61
N HIS A 192 6.18 5.86 0.48
CA HIS A 192 5.63 5.70 1.84
C HIS A 192 4.95 6.97 2.36
N TYR A 193 5.12 8.09 1.67
CA TYR A 193 4.44 9.35 1.98
C TYR A 193 3.07 9.36 1.31
N LYS A 194 2.01 9.41 2.13
CA LYS A 194 0.64 9.52 1.61
C LYS A 194 0.44 10.88 0.94
N GLU A 195 0.05 10.87 -0.34
CA GLU A 195 -0.21 12.10 -1.09
C GLU A 195 -1.40 11.91 -2.03
N HIS A 196 -2.34 12.86 -2.01
CA HIS A 196 -3.52 12.85 -2.87
C HIS A 196 -3.57 14.18 -3.63
N ARG A 197 -3.51 14.11 -4.95
CA ARG A 197 -3.59 15.27 -5.84
C ARG A 197 -4.78 15.15 -6.75
N ILE A 198 -5.60 16.21 -6.76
CA ILE A 198 -6.76 16.34 -7.62
C ILE A 198 -6.37 17.22 -8.82
N TYR A 199 -6.78 16.79 -9.99
CA TYR A 199 -6.56 17.44 -11.27
C TYR A 199 -7.89 17.89 -11.89
N ASP A 200 -7.86 18.44 -13.10
CA ASP A 200 -9.05 18.86 -13.82
C ASP A 200 -10.07 17.71 -13.96
N ASN A 201 -11.36 18.08 -13.98
CA ASN A 201 -12.49 17.13 -14.06
C ASN A 201 -12.57 16.14 -12.90
N ASN A 202 -12.07 16.51 -11.72
CA ASN A 202 -12.02 15.67 -10.51
C ASN A 202 -11.21 14.37 -10.66
N LYS A 203 -10.36 14.28 -11.69
CA LYS A 203 -9.39 13.19 -11.79
C LYS A 203 -8.35 13.31 -10.68
N TYR A 204 -7.80 12.18 -10.24
CA TYR A 204 -6.80 12.23 -9.20
C TYR A 204 -5.72 11.15 -9.31
N VAL A 205 -4.58 11.44 -8.69
CA VAL A 205 -3.51 10.50 -8.40
C VAL A 205 -3.31 10.44 -6.89
N MET A 206 -3.35 9.25 -6.32
CA MET A 206 -3.18 9.01 -4.89
C MET A 206 -2.09 7.99 -4.62
N TYR A 207 -1.07 8.41 -3.91
CA TYR A 207 -0.18 7.51 -3.19
C TYR A 207 -0.82 7.14 -1.85
N LEU A 208 -0.97 5.84 -1.60
CA LEU A 208 -1.57 5.30 -0.37
C LEU A 208 -0.68 5.58 0.85
N GLY A 209 0.64 5.57 0.63
CA GLY A 209 1.63 5.55 1.69
C GLY A 209 1.68 4.22 2.43
N SER A 210 2.73 4.02 3.23
CA SER A 210 2.81 2.82 4.07
C SER A 210 1.77 2.84 5.19
N PRO A 211 1.20 1.68 5.58
CA PRO A 211 0.12 1.64 6.56
C PRO A 211 0.59 1.82 8.02
N TYR A 212 1.90 1.83 8.25
CA TYR A 212 2.54 2.06 9.54
C TYR A 212 3.90 2.73 9.36
N GLU A 213 4.49 3.26 10.43
CA GLU A 213 5.82 3.86 10.38
C GLU A 213 6.90 2.77 10.41
N MET A 214 7.78 2.71 9.42
CA MET A 214 8.87 1.72 9.34
C MET A 214 10.19 2.25 9.88
N ASP A 215 10.41 3.56 9.81
CA ASP A 215 11.63 4.20 10.30
C ASP A 215 11.40 5.65 10.74
N PHE A 216 12.46 6.31 11.18
CA PHE A 216 12.41 7.71 11.59
C PHE A 216 12.14 8.71 10.44
N GLY A 217 12.19 8.29 9.21
CA GLY A 217 11.79 9.09 8.04
C GLY A 217 10.28 9.17 7.89
N ASP A 218 9.57 8.21 8.44
CA ASP A 218 8.10 8.11 8.41
C ASP A 218 7.40 8.88 9.54
N ARG A 219 8.15 9.36 10.53
CA ARG A 219 7.57 10.08 11.67
C ARG A 219 6.76 11.29 11.23
N ASP A 220 5.80 11.66 12.03
CA ASP A 220 4.92 12.83 11.83
C ASP A 220 4.07 12.74 10.54
N GLN A 221 3.93 11.54 9.95
CA GLN A 221 3.11 11.27 8.78
C GLN A 221 1.84 10.50 9.18
N GLN A 222 0.77 10.74 8.43
CA GLN A 222 -0.44 9.94 8.57
C GLN A 222 -0.22 8.56 7.93
N LYS A 223 -0.33 7.51 8.73
CA LYS A 223 -0.24 6.11 8.33
C LYS A 223 -1.59 5.43 8.52
N GLY A 224 -1.95 4.53 7.61
CA GLY A 224 -3.24 3.84 7.70
C GLY A 224 -3.69 3.22 6.38
N VAL A 225 -5.00 3.05 6.24
CA VAL A 225 -5.64 2.45 5.07
C VAL A 225 -6.69 3.38 4.50
N THR A 226 -7.01 3.20 3.22
CA THR A 226 -7.97 4.05 2.50
C THR A 226 -9.16 3.20 2.03
N ILE A 227 -10.37 3.69 2.25
CA ILE A 227 -11.60 3.10 1.70
C ILE A 227 -12.09 4.01 0.58
N ILE A 228 -12.34 3.44 -0.60
CA ILE A 228 -12.87 4.16 -1.78
C ILE A 228 -14.22 3.56 -2.14
N ASP A 229 -15.17 4.43 -2.43
CA ASP A 229 -16.52 4.09 -2.88
C ASP A 229 -16.53 3.98 -4.42
N PHE A 230 -16.96 2.85 -4.95
CA PHE A 230 -16.98 2.58 -6.39
C PHE A 230 -18.21 3.17 -7.10
N ASP A 231 -19.20 3.64 -6.35
CA ASP A 231 -20.27 4.46 -6.91
C ASP A 231 -19.80 5.90 -7.15
N ASP A 232 -18.88 6.39 -6.29
CA ASP A 232 -18.30 7.73 -6.38
C ASP A 232 -16.84 7.74 -5.89
N PHE A 233 -15.89 7.75 -6.81
CA PHE A 233 -14.45 7.76 -6.51
C PHE A 233 -13.98 9.00 -5.73
N SER A 234 -14.78 10.06 -5.62
CA SER A 234 -14.48 11.21 -4.76
C SER A 234 -14.82 10.96 -3.29
N ASN A 235 -15.64 9.93 -3.00
CA ASN A 235 -15.98 9.50 -1.64
C ASN A 235 -14.87 8.60 -1.08
N ILE A 236 -13.82 9.25 -0.58
CA ILE A 236 -12.61 8.62 -0.05
C ILE A 236 -12.58 8.79 1.47
N LYS A 237 -12.40 7.69 2.20
CA LYS A 237 -12.24 7.70 3.65
C LYS A 237 -10.90 7.12 4.05
N PHE A 238 -10.05 7.94 4.64
CA PHE A 238 -8.81 7.49 5.26
C PHE A 238 -9.08 7.05 6.71
N ILE A 239 -8.57 5.88 7.09
CA ILE A 239 -8.61 5.35 8.45
C ILE A 239 -7.18 5.34 8.98
N GLU A 240 -6.91 6.22 9.95
CA GLU A 240 -5.58 6.35 10.53
C GLU A 240 -5.26 5.15 11.44
N ASN A 241 -4.05 4.62 11.28
CA ASN A 241 -3.50 3.59 12.14
C ASN A 241 -2.89 4.23 13.40
N ASN A 242 -3.56 4.05 14.51
CA ASN A 242 -3.11 4.53 15.82
C ASN A 242 -2.72 3.40 16.78
N ILE A 243 -2.55 2.16 16.26
CA ILE A 243 -2.26 0.99 17.11
C ILE A 243 -0.81 0.53 17.02
N THR A 244 -0.14 0.77 15.89
CA THR A 244 1.27 0.41 15.73
C THR A 244 2.20 1.48 16.33
N PRO A 245 3.43 1.11 16.70
CA PRO A 245 4.41 2.05 17.24
C PRO A 245 4.66 3.24 16.33
N LYS A 246 4.81 4.42 16.91
CA LYS A 246 5.28 5.65 16.24
C LYS A 246 6.73 5.94 16.59
N HIS A 247 7.43 6.69 15.74
CA HIS A 247 8.83 7.06 15.93
C HIS A 247 8.94 8.48 16.52
N PHE A 248 9.65 8.62 17.62
CA PHE A 248 9.90 9.90 18.28
C PHE A 248 11.39 10.20 18.38
N ARG A 249 11.79 11.45 18.11
CA ARG A 249 13.12 11.98 18.40
C ARG A 249 13.05 12.98 19.54
N LEU A 250 13.74 12.70 20.63
CA LEU A 250 13.75 13.51 21.83
C LEU A 250 15.13 14.13 22.05
N LYS A 251 15.16 15.45 22.29
CA LYS A 251 16.40 16.15 22.65
C LYS A 251 16.71 16.00 24.13
N ILE A 252 17.93 15.59 24.47
CA ILE A 252 18.37 15.47 25.87
C ILE A 252 18.17 16.79 26.63
N SER A 253 18.51 17.94 26.02
CA SER A 253 18.32 19.25 26.63
C SER A 253 16.86 19.57 26.96
N GLU A 254 15.92 19.10 26.15
CA GLU A 254 14.48 19.29 26.39
C GLU A 254 13.94 18.31 27.46
N LEU A 255 14.47 17.09 27.49
CA LEU A 255 14.18 16.11 28.54
C LEU A 255 14.62 16.65 29.94
N LEU A 256 15.84 17.20 30.02
CA LEU A 256 16.36 17.79 31.26
C LEU A 256 15.54 19.01 31.71
N GLN A 257 14.98 19.76 30.77
CA GLN A 257 14.11 20.90 31.09
C GLN A 257 12.64 20.50 31.37
N LYS A 258 12.32 19.19 31.36
CA LYS A 258 10.95 18.64 31.55
C LYS A 258 9.92 19.24 30.57
N LYS A 259 10.32 19.54 29.33
CA LYS A 259 9.44 20.13 28.34
C LYS A 259 8.38 19.15 27.78
N TYR A 260 8.57 17.85 27.96
CA TYR A 260 7.60 16.84 27.53
C TYR A 260 6.59 16.60 28.67
N GLN A 261 5.33 16.98 28.44
CA GLN A 261 4.28 16.96 29.47
C GLN A 261 3.89 15.53 29.88
N ASP A 262 3.90 14.57 28.95
CA ASP A 262 3.54 13.16 29.20
C ASP A 262 4.56 12.21 28.56
N LEU A 263 5.80 12.29 29.03
CA LEU A 263 6.89 11.45 28.55
C LEU A 263 6.60 9.94 28.68
N PRO A 264 5.99 9.40 29.76
CA PRO A 264 5.67 7.99 29.86
C PRO A 264 4.74 7.49 28.76
N SER A 265 3.71 8.24 28.40
CA SER A 265 2.78 7.86 27.31
C SER A 265 3.44 7.97 25.94
N LEU A 266 4.32 8.95 25.74
CA LEU A 266 5.03 9.15 24.49
C LEU A 266 6.04 8.05 24.18
N ILE A 267 6.70 7.48 25.22
CA ILE A 267 7.71 6.43 25.04
C ILE A 267 7.14 5.01 25.11
N ARG A 268 6.01 4.82 25.81
CA ARG A 268 5.43 3.47 26.01
C ARG A 268 4.86 2.94 24.69
N GLY A 269 5.38 1.79 24.23
CA GLY A 269 4.94 1.13 23.02
C GLY A 269 5.38 1.84 21.72
N ASN A 270 6.26 2.83 21.80
CA ASN A 270 6.77 3.58 20.68
C ASN A 270 8.28 3.38 20.51
N ILE A 271 8.82 3.81 19.35
CA ILE A 271 10.24 3.74 19.03
C ILE A 271 10.85 5.11 19.27
N VAL A 272 11.82 5.21 20.18
CA VAL A 272 12.36 6.49 20.62
C VAL A 272 13.86 6.56 20.38
N SER A 273 14.30 7.64 19.75
CA SER A 273 15.71 8.04 19.64
C SER A 273 15.94 9.29 20.49
N VAL A 274 16.98 9.25 21.33
CA VAL A 274 17.38 10.39 22.15
C VAL A 274 18.71 10.96 21.63
N TYR A 275 18.84 12.28 21.45
CA TYR A 275 20.02 12.93 20.90
C TYR A 275 20.36 14.28 21.56
#